data_451fcc3d2ed266b99f7ef557c5ca69f7
#
_entry.id   451fcc3d2ed266b99f7ef557c5ca69f7
#
_cell.length_a   1.000
_cell.length_b   1.000
_cell.length_c   1.000
_cell.angle_alpha   90.00
_cell.angle_beta   90.00
_cell.angle_gamma   90.00
#
_symmetry.space_group_name_H-M   'P 1'
#
loop_
_entity.id
_entity.type
_entity.pdbx_description
1 polymer ?
#
loop_
_entity_poly.entity_id
_entity_poly.type
_entity_poly.pdbx_seq_one_letter_code
_entity_poly.pdbx_strand_id
1 'polypeptide(L)'
;MTIERVLSHKRAICYSGFRDGQSPDTGVFPSKEEIASDLRLLQADWEALRLYACDTHAERVLAVIEEFGFDFKVMLGAYIGAEISNPNCPWGGEHADDVLLENKRRNQDEMERAIALANRYNNIIDVVSAGNEATVDWTDHLV
;
A
#
# COMPACT_ATOMS: atom_id res chain seq x y z
N MET A 1 -18.94 -13.65 -2.88
CA MET A 1 -18.36 -13.09 -4.12
C MET A 1 -16.90 -13.51 -4.11
N THR A 2 -16.40 -14.22 -5.10
CA THR A 2 -14.99 -14.68 -5.13
C THR A 2 -14.08 -13.55 -5.59
N ILE A 3 -12.83 -13.52 -5.09
CA ILE A 3 -11.77 -12.55 -5.48
C ILE A 3 -11.64 -12.47 -7.01
N GLU A 4 -11.71 -13.59 -7.72
CA GLU A 4 -11.68 -13.64 -9.18
C GLU A 4 -12.75 -12.76 -9.86
N ARG A 5 -13.91 -12.62 -9.26
CA ARG A 5 -15.00 -11.81 -9.80
C ARG A 5 -14.80 -10.30 -9.58
N VAL A 6 -14.02 -9.93 -8.55
CA VAL A 6 -13.75 -8.53 -8.20
C VAL A 6 -12.66 -7.93 -9.09
N LEU A 7 -11.65 -8.74 -9.47
CA LEU A 7 -10.46 -8.27 -10.18
C LEU A 7 -10.40 -8.66 -11.66
N SER A 8 -11.23 -9.60 -12.12
CA SER A 8 -11.07 -10.26 -13.43
C SER A 8 -11.30 -9.39 -14.67
N HIS A 9 -11.76 -8.16 -14.51
CA HIS A 9 -12.10 -7.29 -15.64
C HIS A 9 -11.63 -5.84 -15.50
N LYS A 10 -10.89 -5.51 -14.43
CA LYS A 10 -10.40 -4.15 -14.21
C LYS A 10 -8.96 -4.01 -14.68
N ARG A 11 -8.70 -2.99 -15.47
CA ARG A 11 -7.35 -2.55 -15.77
C ARG A 11 -6.77 -1.89 -14.52
N ALA A 12 -5.77 -2.51 -13.91
CA ALA A 12 -5.15 -2.08 -12.67
C ALA A 12 -3.72 -1.63 -12.89
N ILE A 13 -3.29 -0.62 -12.13
CA ILE A 13 -1.91 -0.12 -12.11
C ILE A 13 -1.42 0.03 -10.67
N CYS A 14 -0.14 -0.25 -10.46
CA CYS A 14 0.55 0.14 -9.22
C CYS A 14 0.76 1.64 -9.21
N TYR A 15 0.31 2.31 -8.16
CA TYR A 15 0.39 3.77 -8.06
C TYR A 15 1.20 4.20 -6.85
N SER A 16 2.21 5.02 -7.12
CA SER A 16 3.07 5.65 -6.13
C SER A 16 3.34 7.09 -6.61
N GLY A 17 2.52 8.03 -6.20
CA GLY A 17 2.47 9.41 -6.72
C GLY A 17 3.60 10.34 -6.28
N PHE A 18 4.70 9.82 -5.76
CA PHE A 18 5.83 10.63 -5.26
C PHE A 18 6.57 11.38 -6.37
N ARG A 19 6.93 12.63 -6.10
CA ARG A 19 7.72 13.50 -6.96
C ARG A 19 9.17 13.56 -6.49
N ASP A 20 10.04 14.23 -7.26
CA ASP A 20 11.42 14.50 -6.84
C ASP A 20 11.44 15.15 -5.45
N GLY A 21 12.24 14.61 -4.54
CA GLY A 21 12.35 15.06 -3.15
C GLY A 21 11.22 14.59 -2.22
N GLN A 22 10.25 13.82 -2.72
CA GLN A 22 9.22 13.19 -1.90
C GLN A 22 9.53 11.70 -1.71
N SER A 23 9.31 11.19 -0.50
CA SER A 23 9.52 9.78 -0.17
C SER A 23 8.82 9.45 1.14
N PRO A 24 8.30 8.24 1.33
CA PRO A 24 7.82 7.78 2.63
C PRO A 24 8.93 7.81 3.71
N ASP A 25 10.18 7.54 3.32
CA ASP A 25 11.34 7.54 4.24
C ASP A 25 11.66 8.94 4.78
N THR A 26 11.43 9.97 4.00
CA THR A 26 11.63 11.37 4.42
C THR A 26 10.38 11.99 5.05
N GLY A 27 9.24 11.31 4.99
CA GLY A 27 7.96 11.82 5.45
C GLY A 27 7.38 12.96 4.59
N VAL A 28 7.92 13.17 3.39
CA VAL A 28 7.42 14.17 2.43
C VAL A 28 6.52 13.48 1.42
N PHE A 29 5.23 13.70 1.55
CA PHE A 29 4.20 13.03 0.75
C PHE A 29 3.58 13.96 -0.29
N PRO A 30 3.13 13.42 -1.45
CA PRO A 30 2.38 14.16 -2.45
C PRO A 30 1.19 14.90 -1.86
N SER A 31 0.93 16.10 -2.36
CA SER A 31 -0.28 16.85 -1.99
C SER A 31 -1.53 16.24 -2.64
N LYS A 32 -2.71 16.61 -2.15
CA LYS A 32 -3.98 16.20 -2.76
C LYS A 32 -4.13 16.68 -4.20
N GLU A 33 -3.62 17.86 -4.51
CA GLU A 33 -3.63 18.46 -5.86
C GLU A 33 -2.75 17.68 -6.82
N GLU A 34 -1.55 17.25 -6.39
CA GLU A 34 -0.66 16.41 -7.17
C GLU A 34 -1.30 15.05 -7.46
N ILE A 35 -1.86 14.40 -6.44
CA ILE A 35 -2.59 13.14 -6.57
C ILE A 35 -3.79 13.30 -7.51
N ALA A 36 -4.60 14.34 -7.34
CA ALA A 36 -5.75 14.59 -8.20
C ALA A 36 -5.35 14.81 -9.66
N SER A 37 -4.18 15.45 -9.90
CA SER A 37 -3.64 15.60 -11.24
C SER A 37 -3.29 14.25 -11.88
N ASP A 38 -2.63 13.36 -11.12
CA ASP A 38 -2.30 12.02 -11.59
C ASP A 38 -3.56 11.19 -11.87
N LEU A 39 -4.53 11.21 -10.95
CA LEU A 39 -5.74 10.41 -11.10
C LEU A 39 -6.57 10.87 -12.31
N ARG A 40 -6.57 12.17 -12.66
CA ARG A 40 -7.20 12.66 -13.90
C ARG A 40 -6.56 12.08 -15.15
N LEU A 41 -5.25 11.87 -15.16
CA LEU A 41 -4.55 11.23 -16.27
C LEU A 41 -4.83 9.72 -16.32
N LEU A 42 -4.75 9.07 -15.16
CA LEU A 42 -4.89 7.61 -15.06
C LEU A 42 -6.30 7.11 -15.38
N GLN A 43 -7.36 7.87 -15.05
CA GLN A 43 -8.75 7.43 -15.25
C GLN A 43 -9.12 7.16 -16.73
N ALA A 44 -8.32 7.65 -17.68
CA ALA A 44 -8.55 7.39 -19.11
C ALA A 44 -8.32 5.91 -19.47
N ASP A 45 -7.38 5.26 -18.77
CA ASP A 45 -6.91 3.92 -19.10
C ASP A 45 -7.03 2.90 -17.96
N TRP A 46 -7.18 3.35 -16.71
CA TRP A 46 -7.14 2.51 -15.52
C TRP A 46 -8.40 2.64 -14.68
N GLU A 47 -8.84 1.53 -14.11
CA GLU A 47 -10.04 1.42 -13.28
C GLU A 47 -9.71 1.06 -11.82
N ALA A 48 -8.49 0.57 -11.57
CA ALA A 48 -8.06 0.18 -10.23
C ALA A 48 -6.60 0.57 -9.95
N LEU A 49 -6.35 0.91 -8.70
CA LEU A 49 -5.01 1.27 -8.20
C LEU A 49 -4.55 0.24 -7.18
N ARG A 50 -3.27 -0.15 -7.20
CA ARG A 50 -2.61 -0.83 -6.11
C ARG A 50 -1.79 0.17 -5.32
N LEU A 51 -2.03 0.25 -4.01
CA LEU A 51 -1.22 0.98 -3.02
C LEU A 51 -0.46 -0.02 -2.16
N TYR A 52 0.68 0.38 -1.59
CA TYR A 52 1.61 -0.54 -0.93
C TYR A 52 1.67 -0.42 0.58
N ALA A 53 1.16 0.67 1.16
CA ALA A 53 1.14 0.93 2.59
C ALA A 53 -0.13 1.67 3.00
N CYS A 54 -0.44 1.64 4.30
CA CYS A 54 -1.54 2.38 4.91
C CYS A 54 -1.04 3.69 5.53
N ASP A 55 -0.22 4.42 4.78
CA ASP A 55 0.44 5.66 5.17
C ASP A 55 -0.35 6.91 4.75
N THR A 56 0.23 8.08 4.98
CA THR A 56 -0.33 9.37 4.57
C THR A 56 -0.59 9.46 3.05
N HIS A 57 0.22 8.77 2.21
CA HIS A 57 -0.03 8.72 0.78
C HIS A 57 -1.35 7.99 0.48
N ALA A 58 -1.54 6.80 1.04
CA ALA A 58 -2.77 6.03 0.85
C ALA A 58 -4.01 6.78 1.36
N GLU A 59 -3.93 7.40 2.55
CA GLU A 59 -5.02 8.22 3.10
C GLU A 59 -5.40 9.36 2.16
N ARG A 60 -4.41 10.07 1.59
CA ARG A 60 -4.64 11.16 0.63
C ARG A 60 -5.24 10.66 -0.68
N VAL A 61 -4.76 9.53 -1.21
CA VAL A 61 -5.31 8.93 -2.43
C VAL A 61 -6.79 8.59 -2.25
N LEU A 62 -7.13 7.91 -1.16
CA LEU A 62 -8.51 7.53 -0.85
C LEU A 62 -9.41 8.76 -0.66
N ALA A 63 -8.92 9.77 0.06
CA ALA A 63 -9.64 11.02 0.23
C ALA A 63 -9.86 11.76 -1.09
N VAL A 64 -8.86 11.78 -1.99
CA VAL A 64 -8.97 12.41 -3.31
C VAL A 64 -9.98 11.67 -4.18
N ILE A 65 -9.97 10.33 -4.18
CA ILE A 65 -10.97 9.53 -4.91
C ILE A 65 -12.39 9.90 -4.43
N GLU A 66 -12.59 9.94 -3.11
CA GLU A 66 -13.91 10.28 -2.52
C GLU A 66 -14.31 11.74 -2.81
N GLU A 67 -13.42 12.71 -2.56
CA GLU A 67 -13.70 14.15 -2.67
C GLU A 67 -13.96 14.60 -4.12
N PHE A 68 -13.22 14.04 -5.08
CA PHE A 68 -13.37 14.41 -6.50
C PHE A 68 -14.29 13.48 -7.29
N GLY A 69 -14.77 12.40 -6.66
CA GLY A 69 -15.70 11.46 -7.28
C GLY A 69 -15.07 10.64 -8.41
N PHE A 70 -13.79 10.28 -8.30
CA PHE A 70 -13.14 9.39 -9.25
C PHE A 70 -13.70 7.96 -9.14
N ASP A 71 -13.88 7.28 -10.28
CA ASP A 71 -14.36 5.89 -10.33
C ASP A 71 -13.20 4.88 -10.28
N PHE A 72 -12.32 5.01 -9.29
CA PHE A 72 -11.27 4.04 -9.04
C PHE A 72 -11.67 3.07 -7.93
N LYS A 73 -11.26 1.81 -8.11
CA LYS A 73 -11.19 0.83 -7.03
C LYS A 73 -9.76 0.68 -6.54
N VAL A 74 -9.59 0.30 -5.29
CA VAL A 74 -8.27 0.22 -4.67
C VAL A 74 -8.02 -1.16 -4.10
N MET A 75 -6.86 -1.73 -4.43
CA MET A 75 -6.19 -2.76 -3.66
C MET A 75 -5.25 -2.07 -2.68
N LEU A 76 -5.63 -2.03 -1.42
CA LEU A 76 -4.84 -1.41 -0.36
C LEU A 76 -3.81 -2.41 0.16
N GLY A 77 -2.53 -2.10 0.05
CA GLY A 77 -1.46 -2.85 0.68
C GLY A 77 -1.24 -2.41 2.12
N ALA A 78 -1.00 -3.35 3.01
CA ALA A 78 -0.40 -3.11 4.31
C ALA A 78 1.09 -3.47 4.21
N TYR A 79 1.98 -2.52 4.44
CA TYR A 79 3.42 -2.77 4.41
C TYR A 79 3.84 -3.48 5.69
N ILE A 80 4.44 -4.67 5.54
CA ILE A 80 4.88 -5.51 6.65
C ILE A 80 6.40 -5.57 6.63
N GLY A 81 7.04 -5.12 7.69
CA GLY A 81 8.49 -5.23 7.91
C GLY A 81 8.87 -6.59 8.49
N ALA A 82 10.16 -6.95 8.42
CA ALA A 82 10.69 -8.23 8.89
C ALA A 82 10.34 -8.50 10.36
N GLU A 83 9.79 -9.66 10.64
CA GLU A 83 9.63 -10.22 11.99
C GLU A 83 10.61 -11.37 12.26
N ILE A 84 11.23 -11.89 11.21
CA ILE A 84 12.19 -12.98 11.24
C ILE A 84 13.40 -12.60 10.37
N SER A 85 14.62 -12.87 10.85
CA SER A 85 15.81 -12.75 10.01
C SER A 85 15.84 -13.80 8.93
N ASN A 86 16.17 -13.40 7.69
CA ASN A 86 16.26 -14.30 6.55
C ASN A 86 17.72 -14.39 6.04
N PRO A 87 18.49 -15.40 6.45
CA PRO A 87 19.87 -15.57 5.99
C PRO A 87 19.96 -15.92 4.49
N ASN A 88 18.87 -16.27 3.85
CA ASN A 88 18.85 -16.57 2.41
C ASN A 88 18.61 -15.31 1.54
N CYS A 89 18.34 -14.18 2.14
CA CYS A 89 18.18 -12.92 1.41
C CYS A 89 19.54 -12.46 0.84
N PRO A 90 19.69 -12.30 -0.50
CA PRO A 90 20.97 -12.00 -1.13
C PRO A 90 21.47 -10.56 -0.91
N TRP A 91 20.62 -9.68 -0.39
CA TRP A 91 20.96 -8.27 -0.14
C TRP A 91 20.84 -7.84 1.33
N GLY A 92 20.78 -8.79 2.27
CA GLY A 92 20.86 -8.51 3.70
C GLY A 92 19.52 -8.60 4.45
N GLY A 93 19.11 -9.83 4.76
CA GLY A 93 17.90 -10.12 5.53
C GLY A 93 18.19 -10.43 7.01
N GLU A 94 19.39 -10.16 7.51
CA GLU A 94 19.71 -10.31 8.94
C GLU A 94 19.43 -8.99 9.68
N HIS A 95 18.63 -9.08 10.72
CA HIS A 95 18.20 -7.95 11.53
C HIS A 95 18.49 -8.21 13.01
N ALA A 96 18.81 -7.16 13.75
CA ALA A 96 18.95 -7.25 15.21
C ALA A 96 17.60 -7.51 15.88
N ASP A 97 17.59 -8.19 17.02
CA ASP A 97 16.37 -8.59 17.73
C ASP A 97 15.46 -7.41 18.12
N ASP A 98 16.04 -6.27 18.46
CA ASP A 98 15.30 -5.05 18.77
C ASP A 98 14.60 -4.46 17.54
N VAL A 99 15.20 -4.57 16.35
CA VAL A 99 14.60 -4.17 15.07
C VAL A 99 13.42 -5.06 14.74
N LEU A 100 13.57 -6.39 14.89
CA LEU A 100 12.48 -7.34 14.63
C LEU A 100 11.30 -7.10 15.59
N LEU A 101 11.59 -6.83 16.87
CA LEU A 101 10.55 -6.54 17.85
C LEU A 101 9.80 -5.23 17.54
N GLU A 102 10.52 -4.19 17.14
CA GLU A 102 9.91 -2.92 16.74
C GLU A 102 9.09 -3.08 15.44
N ASN A 103 9.59 -3.83 14.47
CA ASN A 103 8.83 -4.14 13.25
C ASN A 103 7.53 -4.87 13.58
N LYS A 104 7.54 -5.85 14.47
CA LYS A 104 6.33 -6.56 14.90
C LYS A 104 5.28 -5.62 15.46
N ARG A 105 5.68 -4.62 16.25
CA ARG A 105 4.76 -3.59 16.75
C ARG A 105 4.21 -2.71 15.62
N ARG A 106 5.10 -2.25 14.71
CA ARG A 106 4.70 -1.45 13.54
C ARG A 106 3.78 -2.20 12.59
N ASN A 107 4.02 -3.49 12.40
CA ASN A 107 3.16 -4.36 11.58
C ASN A 107 1.74 -4.45 12.16
N GLN A 108 1.62 -4.55 13.49
CA GLN A 108 0.32 -4.53 14.13
C GLN A 108 -0.39 -3.19 13.91
N ASP A 109 0.29 -2.05 14.12
CA ASP A 109 -0.25 -0.72 13.87
C ASP A 109 -0.67 -0.54 12.40
N GLU A 110 0.10 -1.10 11.46
CA GLU A 110 -0.19 -1.05 10.02
C GLU A 110 -1.45 -1.85 9.68
N MET A 111 -1.60 -3.05 10.25
CA MET A 111 -2.80 -3.86 10.06
C MET A 111 -4.05 -3.20 10.66
N GLU A 112 -3.93 -2.54 11.81
CA GLU A 112 -5.03 -1.78 12.41
C GLU A 112 -5.44 -0.61 11.51
N ARG A 113 -4.48 0.12 10.92
CA ARG A 113 -4.76 1.17 9.93
C ARG A 113 -5.42 0.60 8.68
N ALA A 114 -4.94 -0.54 8.16
CA ALA A 114 -5.54 -1.19 7.01
C ALA A 114 -7.02 -1.52 7.23
N ILE A 115 -7.35 -2.07 8.40
CA ILE A 115 -8.73 -2.38 8.81
C ILE A 115 -9.56 -1.09 8.91
N ALA A 116 -9.03 -0.05 9.54
CA ALA A 116 -9.72 1.23 9.69
C ALA A 116 -10.02 1.89 8.33
N LEU A 117 -9.04 1.93 7.43
CA LEU A 117 -9.20 2.47 6.08
C LEU A 117 -10.17 1.65 5.25
N ALA A 118 -10.09 0.32 5.30
CA ALA A 118 -11.00 -0.57 4.58
C ALA A 118 -12.46 -0.40 5.02
N ASN A 119 -12.69 -0.20 6.32
CA ASN A 119 -14.03 0.08 6.85
C ASN A 119 -14.51 1.49 6.44
N ARG A 120 -13.65 2.50 6.51
CA ARG A 120 -14.00 3.88 6.17
C ARG A 120 -14.30 4.03 4.68
N TYR A 121 -13.49 3.43 3.82
CA TYR A 121 -13.58 3.56 2.36
C TYR A 121 -14.07 2.26 1.69
N ASN A 122 -15.04 1.59 2.30
CA ASN A 122 -15.54 0.28 1.86
C ASN A 122 -16.18 0.29 0.45
N ASN A 123 -16.53 1.47 -0.07
CA ASN A 123 -17.02 1.65 -1.43
C ASN A 123 -15.87 1.81 -2.46
N ILE A 124 -14.63 2.06 -2.01
CA ILE A 124 -13.45 2.32 -2.83
C ILE A 124 -12.49 1.14 -2.75
N ILE A 125 -12.25 0.60 -1.55
CA ILE A 125 -11.32 -0.51 -1.32
C ILE A 125 -12.04 -1.83 -1.59
N ASP A 126 -11.65 -2.51 -2.66
CA ASP A 126 -12.18 -3.83 -3.01
C ASP A 126 -11.36 -4.98 -2.38
N VAL A 127 -10.06 -4.75 -2.13
CA VAL A 127 -9.12 -5.78 -1.65
C VAL A 127 -8.11 -5.16 -0.68
N VAL A 128 -7.76 -5.89 0.37
CA VAL A 128 -6.61 -5.61 1.24
C VAL A 128 -5.57 -6.71 1.01
N SER A 129 -4.31 -6.32 0.78
CA SER A 129 -3.16 -7.21 0.67
C SER A 129 -2.27 -7.03 1.90
N ALA A 130 -2.13 -8.06 2.73
CA ALA A 130 -1.21 -8.04 3.86
C ALA A 130 0.19 -8.44 3.38
N GLY A 131 1.13 -7.51 3.50
CA GLY A 131 2.51 -7.68 3.05
C GLY A 131 2.69 -7.53 1.53
N ASN A 132 3.93 -7.20 1.16
CA ASN A 132 4.42 -7.26 -0.22
C ASN A 132 5.68 -8.13 -0.21
N GLU A 133 5.59 -9.31 -0.82
CA GLU A 133 6.70 -10.27 -0.88
C GLU A 133 7.23 -10.73 0.49
N ALA A 134 6.45 -10.60 1.55
CA ALA A 134 6.86 -10.87 2.93
C ALA A 134 7.02 -12.36 3.28
N THR A 135 6.68 -13.28 2.37
CA THR A 135 6.72 -14.74 2.58
C THR A 135 7.57 -15.47 1.54
N VAL A 136 8.33 -14.75 0.70
CA VAL A 136 9.19 -15.37 -0.31
C VAL A 136 10.61 -15.59 0.24
N ASP A 137 11.28 -16.64 -0.23
CA ASP A 137 12.57 -17.11 0.31
C ASP A 137 13.70 -16.08 0.21
N TRP A 138 13.60 -15.12 -0.68
CA TRP A 138 14.64 -14.12 -0.95
C TRP A 138 14.34 -12.73 -0.35
N THR A 139 13.26 -12.57 0.41
CA THR A 139 12.88 -11.27 0.98
C THR A 139 13.76 -10.87 2.16
N ASP A 140 13.99 -9.57 2.34
CA ASP A 140 14.62 -8.98 3.51
C ASP A 140 13.63 -8.65 4.64
N HIS A 141 12.33 -8.81 4.40
CA HIS A 141 11.23 -8.55 5.36
C HIS A 141 10.34 -9.78 5.56
N LEU A 142 10.96 -10.91 5.88
CA LEU A 142 10.28 -12.19 6.14
C LEU A 142 9.41 -12.12 7.41
N VAL A 143 8.20 -12.69 7.34
CA VAL A 143 7.25 -12.83 8.45
C VAL A 143 6.76 -14.27 8.57
#